data_c65048b15d73ca8b07fa8822248c4ba2
#
_entry.id   c65048b15d73ca8b07fa8822248c4ba2
#
_cell.length_a   1.000
_cell.length_b   1.000
_cell.length_c   1.000
_cell.angle_alpha   90.00
_cell.angle_beta   90.00
_cell.angle_gamma   90.00
#
_symmetry.space_group_name_H-M   'P 1'
#
loop_
_entity.id
_entity.type
_entity.pdbx_description
1 polymer ?
#
loop_
_entity_poly.entity_id
_entity_poly.type
_entity_poly.pdbx_seq_one_letter_code
_entity_poly.pdbx_strand_id
1 'polypeptide(L)'
;MSYNPLAEQANAELSANGCNVLSMLSERGKAIFFPRKGILGQGAEAKGSEINATIGTALEDDGSPLVLDCVLKSLNLPKQAFLYAPSFGNPDLRKAWKEQIVRKNPSLAGKQFSNPVVTCALTHAISCAGYLFLDPGDEVIIPDLYWDNSELVFVNSCGAKIKTFNTFKDGGFDTEALKAALAESKSQKKVVLLNFPNNPTGYTATEKEAVEIAKILTDCAAAGNKVVALLDDAYFGLVYEEGVTKESLFVKLLEANENLLAVKLDGPTKEDYVWGFRVGFMTFGFKGAS
;
A
#
# COMPACT_ATOMS: atom_id res chain seq x y z
N MET A 1 26.60 -10.66 -0.99
CA MET A 1 25.63 -9.84 -1.74
C MET A 1 26.21 -8.45 -1.86
N SER A 2 26.18 -7.81 -3.02
CA SER A 2 26.54 -6.40 -3.15
C SER A 2 25.38 -5.55 -2.63
N TYR A 3 25.66 -4.57 -1.81
CA TYR A 3 24.67 -3.58 -1.38
C TYR A 3 24.33 -2.58 -2.51
N ASN A 4 23.24 -1.87 -2.35
CA ASN A 4 22.96 -0.71 -3.20
C ASN A 4 24.10 0.32 -3.05
N PRO A 5 24.56 0.98 -4.13
CA PRO A 5 25.66 1.97 -4.05
C PRO A 5 25.46 3.07 -3.01
N LEU A 6 24.22 3.50 -2.74
CA LEU A 6 23.92 4.47 -1.69
C LEU A 6 24.13 3.91 -0.28
N ALA A 7 23.81 2.62 -0.08
CA ALA A 7 24.08 1.93 1.19
C ALA A 7 25.59 1.74 1.37
N GLU A 8 26.32 1.39 0.30
CA GLU A 8 27.80 1.27 0.34
C GLU A 8 28.45 2.62 0.70
N GLN A 9 27.97 3.71 0.13
CA GLN A 9 28.44 5.05 0.47
C GLN A 9 28.18 5.37 1.96
N ALA A 10 26.97 5.14 2.46
CA ALA A 10 26.65 5.38 3.87
C ALA A 10 27.52 4.53 4.82
N ASN A 11 27.75 3.26 4.47
CA ASN A 11 28.63 2.38 5.22
C ASN A 11 30.10 2.84 5.20
N ALA A 12 30.56 3.34 4.07
CA ALA A 12 31.91 3.92 3.95
C ALA A 12 32.07 5.19 4.82
N GLU A 13 31.06 6.07 4.84
CA GLU A 13 31.04 7.25 5.69
C GLU A 13 31.09 6.88 7.19
N LEU A 14 30.35 5.85 7.60
CA LEU A 14 30.39 5.32 8.98
C LEU A 14 31.78 4.75 9.34
N SER A 15 32.45 4.09 8.40
CA SER A 15 33.77 3.52 8.62
C SER A 15 34.86 4.58 8.68
N ALA A 16 34.79 5.62 7.82
CA ALA A 16 35.85 6.63 7.67
C ALA A 16 36.06 7.46 8.95
N ASN A 17 35.07 7.60 9.79
CA ASN A 17 35.12 8.37 11.02
C ASN A 17 35.61 7.55 12.25
N GLY A 18 36.18 6.37 12.05
CA GLY A 18 36.63 5.49 13.13
C GLY A 18 35.48 5.03 14.04
N CYS A 19 34.25 5.10 13.55
CA CYS A 19 33.07 4.77 14.31
C CYS A 19 32.78 3.27 14.25
N ASN A 20 32.63 2.63 15.39
CA ASN A 20 32.34 1.20 15.46
C ASN A 20 30.86 0.87 15.14
N VAL A 21 30.02 1.85 14.83
CA VAL A 21 28.59 1.65 14.57
C VAL A 21 28.35 0.70 13.40
N LEU A 22 29.18 0.77 12.34
CA LEU A 22 29.04 -0.14 11.21
C LEU A 22 29.12 -1.62 11.62
N SER A 23 30.02 -1.96 12.56
CA SER A 23 30.16 -3.32 13.07
C SER A 23 28.98 -3.77 13.95
N MET A 24 28.19 -2.83 14.44
CA MET A 24 27.00 -3.07 15.26
C MET A 24 25.72 -3.25 14.43
N LEU A 25 25.75 -2.84 13.15
CA LEU A 25 24.62 -3.00 12.26
C LEU A 25 24.44 -4.45 11.83
N SER A 26 23.18 -4.88 11.77
CA SER A 26 22.82 -6.13 11.08
C SER A 26 23.08 -6.00 9.57
N GLU A 27 23.12 -7.13 8.85
CA GLU A 27 23.25 -7.11 7.39
C GLU A 27 22.10 -6.32 6.73
N ARG A 28 20.89 -6.40 7.28
CA ARG A 28 19.77 -5.55 6.84
C ARG A 28 20.04 -4.06 7.11
N GLY A 29 20.57 -3.72 8.27
CA GLY A 29 20.95 -2.33 8.61
C GLY A 29 22.00 -1.77 7.67
N LYS A 30 22.99 -2.59 7.27
CA LYS A 30 24.00 -2.21 6.27
C LYS A 30 23.44 -2.08 4.86
N ALA A 31 22.36 -2.79 4.54
CA ALA A 31 21.68 -2.73 3.24
C ALA A 31 20.73 -1.54 3.07
N ILE A 32 20.36 -0.87 4.16
CA ILE A 32 19.44 0.28 4.10
C ILE A 32 20.09 1.45 3.35
N PHE A 33 19.32 2.05 2.47
CA PHE A 33 19.67 3.29 1.79
C PHE A 33 18.46 4.22 1.71
N PHE A 34 18.74 5.51 1.54
CA PHE A 34 17.69 6.49 1.28
C PHE A 34 17.77 6.93 -0.19
N PRO A 35 16.71 6.71 -1.00
CA PRO A 35 16.73 7.08 -2.41
C PRO A 35 16.89 8.60 -2.57
N ARG A 36 18.03 9.06 -3.11
CA ARG A 36 18.27 10.49 -3.35
C ARG A 36 17.49 11.04 -4.54
N LYS A 37 17.06 10.15 -5.45
CA LYS A 37 16.30 10.51 -6.67
C LYS A 37 14.79 10.26 -6.52
N GLY A 38 14.29 9.86 -5.36
CA GLY A 38 12.87 9.68 -5.10
C GLY A 38 12.14 11.02 -4.88
N ILE A 39 10.89 10.95 -4.52
CA ILE A 39 9.98 12.10 -4.33
C ILE A 39 10.56 13.21 -3.42
N LEU A 40 11.34 12.84 -2.40
CA LEU A 40 11.97 13.79 -1.50
C LEU A 40 13.14 14.54 -2.16
N GLY A 41 13.90 13.87 -3.04
CA GLY A 41 14.93 14.54 -3.86
C GLY A 41 14.31 15.53 -4.84
N GLN A 42 13.27 15.10 -5.55
CA GLN A 42 12.51 15.95 -6.46
C GLN A 42 11.89 17.15 -5.74
N GLY A 43 11.34 16.94 -4.53
CA GLY A 43 10.80 18.01 -3.69
C GLY A 43 11.86 19.05 -3.29
N ALA A 44 13.10 18.60 -3.02
CA ALA A 44 14.21 19.50 -2.72
C ALA A 44 14.67 20.30 -3.95
N GLU A 45 14.74 19.66 -5.12
CA GLU A 45 15.09 20.29 -6.40
C GLU A 45 14.03 21.30 -6.85
N ALA A 46 12.75 21.01 -6.62
CA ALA A 46 11.64 21.90 -6.98
C ALA A 46 11.43 23.03 -5.98
N LYS A 47 12.22 23.11 -4.91
CA LYS A 47 12.10 24.20 -3.93
C LYS A 47 12.41 25.54 -4.58
N GLY A 48 11.42 26.45 -4.55
CA GLY A 48 11.53 27.77 -5.17
C GLY A 48 11.00 27.83 -6.61
N SER A 49 10.51 26.73 -7.18
CA SER A 49 9.73 26.77 -8.42
C SER A 49 8.40 27.45 -8.21
N GLU A 50 7.90 28.17 -9.22
CA GLU A 50 6.58 28.84 -9.20
C GLU A 50 5.45 27.83 -8.96
N ILE A 51 5.56 26.65 -9.57
CA ILE A 51 4.65 25.53 -9.37
C ILE A 51 5.46 24.33 -8.85
N ASN A 52 5.14 23.85 -7.66
CA ASN A 52 5.75 22.66 -7.08
C ASN A 52 4.66 21.64 -6.73
N ALA A 53 4.54 20.60 -7.54
CA ALA A 53 3.60 19.49 -7.37
C ALA A 53 4.31 18.16 -7.06
N THR A 54 5.52 18.21 -6.51
CA THR A 54 6.31 17.00 -6.22
C THR A 54 5.83 16.24 -4.99
N ILE A 55 5.11 16.91 -4.08
CA ILE A 55 4.55 16.28 -2.88
C ILE A 55 3.02 16.37 -2.97
N GLY A 56 2.34 15.23 -2.90
CA GLY A 56 0.89 15.13 -3.06
C GLY A 56 0.06 15.61 -1.84
N THR A 57 0.50 16.67 -1.15
CA THR A 57 -0.28 17.34 -0.11
C THR A 57 -1.08 18.47 -0.76
N ALA A 58 -2.40 18.50 -0.53
CA ALA A 58 -3.24 19.58 -0.99
C ALA A 58 -2.98 20.86 -0.17
N LEU A 59 -2.87 21.99 -0.86
CA LEU A 59 -2.64 23.31 -0.27
C LEU A 59 -3.74 24.27 -0.71
N GLU A 60 -4.00 25.24 0.13
CA GLU A 60 -4.79 26.42 -0.21
C GLU A 60 -3.99 27.35 -1.12
N ASP A 61 -4.64 28.36 -1.71
CA ASP A 61 -4.01 29.31 -2.62
C ASP A 61 -2.88 30.14 -1.96
N ASP A 62 -2.93 30.31 -0.64
CA ASP A 62 -1.89 30.98 0.15
C ASP A 62 -0.71 30.06 0.55
N GLY A 63 -0.76 28.79 0.14
CA GLY A 63 0.25 27.80 0.47
C GLY A 63 0.08 27.12 1.85
N SER A 64 -0.97 27.48 2.60
CA SER A 64 -1.30 26.77 3.84
C SER A 64 -1.85 25.36 3.56
N PRO A 65 -1.70 24.40 4.49
CA PRO A 65 -2.29 23.08 4.31
C PRO A 65 -3.81 23.13 4.21
N LEU A 66 -4.37 22.49 3.18
CA LEU A 66 -5.82 22.29 3.07
C LEU A 66 -6.27 21.32 4.16
N VAL A 67 -7.24 21.71 4.96
CA VAL A 67 -7.76 20.93 6.09
C VAL A 67 -9.28 20.96 6.10
N LEU A 68 -9.91 19.83 6.40
CA LEU A 68 -11.36 19.78 6.58
C LEU A 68 -11.75 20.41 7.93
N ASP A 69 -12.64 21.39 7.90
CA ASP A 69 -13.17 22.06 9.09
C ASP A 69 -13.74 21.12 10.16
N CYS A 70 -14.42 20.05 9.72
CA CYS A 70 -14.95 19.03 10.62
C CYS A 70 -13.85 18.28 11.38
N VAL A 71 -12.68 18.09 10.76
CA VAL A 71 -11.51 17.47 11.40
C VAL A 71 -10.94 18.42 12.45
N LEU A 72 -10.71 19.69 12.09
CA LEU A 72 -10.24 20.71 13.05
C LEU A 72 -11.11 20.82 14.30
N LYS A 73 -12.43 20.85 14.11
CA LYS A 73 -13.41 20.91 15.21
C LYS A 73 -13.39 19.66 16.11
N SER A 74 -12.87 18.53 15.60
CA SER A 74 -12.82 17.25 16.30
C SER A 74 -11.50 17.00 17.04
N LEU A 75 -10.53 17.91 16.99
CA LEU A 75 -9.21 17.75 17.61
C LEU A 75 -9.19 17.83 19.15
N ASN A 76 -10.35 17.93 19.78
CA ASN A 76 -10.43 17.92 21.23
C ASN A 76 -10.29 16.49 21.75
N LEU A 77 -9.13 16.14 22.29
CA LEU A 77 -8.83 14.77 22.74
C LEU A 77 -9.52 14.48 24.09
N PRO A 78 -10.35 13.43 24.16
CA PRO A 78 -10.92 12.99 25.43
C PRO A 78 -9.84 12.37 26.33
N LYS A 79 -10.04 12.36 27.64
CA LYS A 79 -9.07 11.77 28.60
C LYS A 79 -8.72 10.31 28.28
N GLN A 80 -9.64 9.56 27.70
CA GLN A 80 -9.44 8.17 27.28
C GLN A 80 -8.35 8.00 26.21
N ALA A 81 -8.05 9.06 25.44
CA ALA A 81 -6.97 9.03 24.45
C ALA A 81 -5.57 8.91 25.08
N PHE A 82 -5.44 9.16 26.40
CA PHE A 82 -4.18 9.02 27.15
C PHE A 82 -3.95 7.62 27.72
N LEU A 83 -4.90 6.71 27.55
CA LEU A 83 -4.75 5.31 27.96
C LEU A 83 -4.05 4.49 26.87
N TYR A 84 -3.49 3.34 27.26
CA TYR A 84 -2.96 2.39 26.29
C TYR A 84 -4.04 1.95 25.30
N ALA A 85 -3.76 2.05 24.02
CA ALA A 85 -4.61 1.46 23.01
C ALA A 85 -4.44 -0.08 23.00
N PRO A 86 -5.52 -0.85 22.77
CA PRO A 86 -5.40 -2.29 22.51
C PRO A 86 -4.52 -2.58 21.29
N SER A 87 -3.89 -3.77 21.24
CA SER A 87 -2.93 -4.16 20.19
C SER A 87 -3.48 -4.04 18.76
N PHE A 88 -4.78 -4.25 18.57
CA PHE A 88 -5.45 -4.11 17.27
C PHE A 88 -5.97 -2.70 16.99
N GLY A 89 -5.78 -1.77 17.93
CA GLY A 89 -6.34 -0.43 17.88
C GLY A 89 -7.63 -0.26 18.70
N ASN A 90 -8.04 1.00 18.88
CA ASN A 90 -9.24 1.36 19.64
C ASN A 90 -10.48 0.70 18.99
N PRO A 91 -11.34 0.00 19.77
CA PRO A 91 -12.52 -0.71 19.26
C PRO A 91 -13.52 0.19 18.52
N ASP A 92 -13.74 1.41 19.03
CA ASP A 92 -14.68 2.35 18.41
C ASP A 92 -14.15 2.86 17.07
N LEU A 93 -12.85 3.15 16.99
CA LEU A 93 -12.19 3.53 15.73
C LEU A 93 -12.29 2.39 14.70
N ARG A 94 -12.01 1.15 15.10
CA ARG A 94 -12.10 -0.02 14.23
C ARG A 94 -13.53 -0.26 13.73
N LYS A 95 -14.51 -0.09 14.60
CA LYS A 95 -15.93 -0.18 14.25
C LYS A 95 -16.33 0.90 13.26
N ALA A 96 -16.00 2.16 13.55
CA ALA A 96 -16.29 3.30 12.68
C ALA A 96 -15.64 3.13 11.29
N TRP A 97 -14.40 2.62 11.24
CA TRP A 97 -13.73 2.36 9.97
C TRP A 97 -14.37 1.19 9.20
N LYS A 98 -14.80 0.14 9.88
CA LYS A 98 -15.55 -0.96 9.25
C LYS A 98 -16.87 -0.46 8.62
N GLU A 99 -17.59 0.38 9.33
CA GLU A 99 -18.81 1.03 8.82
C GLU A 99 -18.50 1.92 7.61
N GLN A 100 -17.38 2.66 7.64
CA GLN A 100 -16.89 3.45 6.52
C GLN A 100 -16.54 2.58 5.30
N ILE A 101 -15.87 1.44 5.49
CA ILE A 101 -15.58 0.49 4.42
C ILE A 101 -16.88 0.04 3.74
N VAL A 102 -17.92 -0.36 4.51
CA VAL A 102 -19.22 -0.76 3.96
C VAL A 102 -19.92 0.40 3.27
N ARG A 103 -19.89 1.59 3.86
CA ARG A 103 -20.52 2.78 3.25
C ARG A 103 -19.94 3.14 1.90
N LYS A 104 -18.62 3.03 1.75
CA LYS A 104 -17.90 3.32 0.50
C LYS A 104 -17.94 2.16 -0.50
N ASN A 105 -18.25 0.96 -0.04
CA ASN A 105 -18.35 -0.24 -0.85
C ASN A 105 -19.70 -0.94 -0.56
N PRO A 106 -20.81 -0.42 -1.10
CA PRO A 106 -22.16 -0.92 -0.80
C PRO A 106 -22.33 -2.42 -1.09
N SER A 107 -21.59 -2.98 -2.04
CA SER A 107 -21.58 -4.41 -2.35
C SER A 107 -21.05 -5.31 -1.21
N LEU A 108 -20.47 -4.72 -0.16
CA LEU A 108 -20.06 -5.44 1.06
C LEU A 108 -21.20 -5.60 2.08
N ALA A 109 -22.36 -4.99 1.85
CA ALA A 109 -23.49 -5.10 2.77
C ALA A 109 -23.87 -6.57 3.00
N GLY A 110 -23.89 -6.99 4.26
CA GLY A 110 -24.19 -8.37 4.66
C GLY A 110 -23.07 -9.39 4.46
N LYS A 111 -21.93 -9.01 3.86
CA LYS A 111 -20.78 -9.88 3.71
C LYS A 111 -19.90 -9.91 4.96
N GLN A 112 -19.18 -11.04 5.14
CA GLN A 112 -18.28 -11.24 6.28
C GLN A 112 -16.84 -10.94 5.89
N PHE A 113 -16.18 -10.10 6.69
CA PHE A 113 -14.74 -9.81 6.61
C PHE A 113 -14.24 -9.36 8.00
N SER A 114 -12.95 -9.36 8.19
CA SER A 114 -12.36 -9.06 9.51
C SER A 114 -12.71 -7.66 10.00
N ASN A 115 -12.58 -7.44 11.30
CA ASN A 115 -12.49 -6.07 11.81
C ASN A 115 -11.14 -5.48 11.39
N PRO A 116 -11.10 -4.19 10.98
CA PRO A 116 -9.85 -3.52 10.64
C PRO A 116 -8.84 -3.55 11.79
N VAL A 117 -7.57 -3.78 11.50
CA VAL A 117 -6.45 -3.59 12.44
C VAL A 117 -5.85 -2.21 12.17
N VAL A 118 -5.69 -1.41 13.23
CA VAL A 118 -5.13 -0.05 13.11
C VAL A 118 -3.62 -0.13 12.94
N THR A 119 -3.08 0.65 12.02
CA THR A 119 -1.65 0.76 11.73
C THR A 119 -1.19 2.21 11.73
N CYS A 120 0.13 2.43 11.81
CA CYS A 120 0.72 3.77 11.67
C CYS A 120 0.80 4.15 10.18
N ALA A 121 -0.33 4.54 9.60
CA ALA A 121 -0.55 4.77 8.17
C ALA A 121 -0.34 3.51 7.29
N LEU A 122 -0.46 3.71 5.96
CA LEU A 122 -0.43 2.60 5.01
C LEU A 122 0.96 1.97 4.85
N THR A 123 2.02 2.77 4.95
CA THR A 123 3.39 2.23 4.88
C THR A 123 3.62 1.15 5.96
N HIS A 124 3.10 1.37 7.18
CA HIS A 124 3.16 0.37 8.23
C HIS A 124 2.24 -0.84 7.92
N ALA A 125 1.06 -0.60 7.36
CA ALA A 125 0.18 -1.69 6.92
C ALA A 125 0.85 -2.58 5.86
N ILE A 126 1.50 -1.97 4.86
CA ILE A 126 2.26 -2.69 3.82
C ILE A 126 3.45 -3.44 4.44
N SER A 127 4.15 -2.84 5.41
CA SER A 127 5.25 -3.49 6.14
C SER A 127 4.76 -4.70 6.94
N CYS A 128 3.62 -4.58 7.64
CA CYS A 128 2.99 -5.70 8.33
C CYS A 128 2.57 -6.80 7.35
N ALA A 129 2.05 -6.45 6.17
CA ALA A 129 1.73 -7.43 5.13
C ALA A 129 2.98 -8.15 4.63
N GLY A 130 4.07 -7.42 4.40
CA GLY A 130 5.37 -8.02 4.07
C GLY A 130 5.83 -9.01 5.14
N TYR A 131 5.78 -8.62 6.41
CA TYR A 131 6.14 -9.49 7.52
C TYR A 131 5.28 -10.76 7.62
N LEU A 132 3.97 -10.63 7.35
CA LEU A 132 3.02 -11.75 7.46
C LEU A 132 3.11 -12.74 6.30
N PHE A 133 3.42 -12.27 5.08
CA PHE A 133 3.21 -13.07 3.88
C PHE A 133 4.49 -13.36 3.07
N LEU A 134 5.64 -12.76 3.42
CA LEU A 134 6.87 -12.88 2.65
C LEU A 134 8.01 -13.46 3.47
N ASP A 135 8.60 -14.51 2.94
CA ASP A 135 9.90 -15.03 3.37
C ASP A 135 11.01 -14.47 2.46
N PRO A 136 12.28 -14.45 2.93
CA PRO A 136 13.41 -14.07 2.08
C PRO A 136 13.46 -14.91 0.79
N GLY A 137 13.47 -14.23 -0.36
CA GLY A 137 13.48 -14.85 -1.68
C GLY A 137 12.11 -15.02 -2.34
N ASP A 138 11.01 -14.82 -1.61
CA ASP A 138 9.67 -14.78 -2.19
C ASP A 138 9.53 -13.64 -3.20
N GLU A 139 8.54 -13.75 -4.09
CA GLU A 139 8.24 -12.74 -5.09
C GLU A 139 6.99 -11.94 -4.72
N VAL A 140 7.07 -10.61 -4.86
CA VAL A 140 5.91 -9.72 -4.90
C VAL A 140 5.68 -9.30 -6.34
N ILE A 141 4.51 -9.64 -6.89
CA ILE A 141 4.11 -9.31 -8.26
C ILE A 141 3.41 -7.95 -8.21
N ILE A 142 3.94 -6.98 -8.98
CA ILE A 142 3.51 -5.59 -8.93
C ILE A 142 3.62 -4.95 -10.33
N PRO A 143 2.75 -3.99 -10.72
CA PRO A 143 2.96 -3.22 -11.94
C PRO A 143 4.32 -2.52 -11.95
N ASP A 144 4.93 -2.29 -13.12
CA ASP A 144 6.24 -1.64 -13.24
C ASP A 144 6.24 -0.14 -12.85
N LEU A 145 5.06 0.50 -12.88
CA LEU A 145 4.85 1.85 -12.38
C LEU A 145 4.25 1.77 -10.95
N TYR A 146 5.11 1.57 -9.98
CA TYR A 146 4.75 1.44 -8.56
C TYR A 146 5.43 2.50 -7.69
N TRP A 147 4.98 2.62 -6.47
CA TRP A 147 5.55 3.51 -5.45
C TRP A 147 6.91 3.00 -4.95
N ASP A 148 7.97 3.80 -5.12
CA ASP A 148 9.38 3.43 -4.88
C ASP A 148 9.65 2.84 -3.48
N ASN A 149 8.90 3.26 -2.45
CA ASN A 149 9.08 2.71 -1.12
C ASN A 149 8.73 1.20 -1.01
N SER A 150 8.10 0.63 -2.01
CA SER A 150 7.87 -0.83 -2.07
C SER A 150 9.19 -1.61 -2.04
N GLU A 151 10.26 -1.08 -2.62
CA GLU A 151 11.60 -1.67 -2.52
C GLU A 151 12.13 -1.69 -1.09
N LEU A 152 11.97 -0.59 -0.36
CA LEU A 152 12.41 -0.50 1.04
C LEU A 152 11.65 -1.48 1.93
N VAL A 153 10.35 -1.63 1.68
CA VAL A 153 9.48 -2.51 2.48
C VAL A 153 9.70 -3.98 2.10
N PHE A 154 9.62 -4.34 0.82
CA PHE A 154 9.63 -5.75 0.44
C PHE A 154 11.04 -6.31 0.22
N VAL A 155 11.91 -5.56 -0.46
CA VAL A 155 13.25 -6.04 -0.75
C VAL A 155 14.14 -5.88 0.46
N ASN A 156 14.28 -4.66 0.99
CA ASN A 156 15.23 -4.42 2.08
C ASN A 156 14.78 -5.01 3.40
N SER A 157 13.48 -4.83 3.77
CA SER A 157 13.02 -5.28 5.08
C SER A 157 12.66 -6.77 5.11
N CYS A 158 12.08 -7.32 4.03
CA CYS A 158 11.65 -8.72 4.00
C CYS A 158 12.61 -9.64 3.26
N GLY A 159 13.56 -9.10 2.48
CA GLY A 159 14.45 -9.90 1.62
C GLY A 159 13.72 -10.54 0.44
N ALA A 160 12.54 -10.05 0.10
CA ALA A 160 11.75 -10.50 -1.04
C ALA A 160 12.29 -9.93 -2.36
N LYS A 161 11.76 -10.38 -3.47
CA LYS A 161 12.05 -9.89 -4.81
C LYS A 161 10.83 -9.23 -5.40
N ILE A 162 11.01 -8.09 -6.05
CA ILE A 162 9.94 -7.49 -6.85
C ILE A 162 9.98 -8.10 -8.24
N LYS A 163 8.84 -8.67 -8.66
CA LYS A 163 8.58 -9.13 -10.02
C LYS A 163 7.59 -8.19 -10.67
N THR A 164 8.07 -7.40 -11.63
CA THR A 164 7.23 -6.43 -12.32
C THR A 164 6.56 -7.01 -13.55
N PHE A 165 5.44 -6.40 -13.96
CA PHE A 165 4.77 -6.58 -15.23
C PHE A 165 4.39 -5.20 -15.79
N ASN A 166 4.19 -5.08 -17.11
CA ASN A 166 3.80 -3.81 -17.73
C ASN A 166 2.48 -3.31 -17.14
N THR A 167 2.45 -2.05 -16.71
CA THR A 167 1.24 -1.43 -16.16
C THR A 167 0.18 -1.20 -17.26
N PHE A 168 0.60 -0.75 -18.44
CA PHE A 168 -0.31 -0.30 -19.48
C PHE A 168 -0.11 -1.03 -20.82
N LYS A 169 -1.25 -1.23 -21.49
CA LYS A 169 -1.34 -1.66 -22.89
C LYS A 169 -2.55 -0.99 -23.54
N ASP A 170 -2.37 -0.42 -24.72
CA ASP A 170 -3.43 0.19 -25.53
C ASP A 170 -4.28 1.22 -24.75
N GLY A 171 -3.65 1.97 -23.82
CA GLY A 171 -4.29 3.01 -23.04
C GLY A 171 -5.05 2.53 -21.79
N GLY A 172 -5.07 1.22 -21.50
CA GLY A 172 -5.68 0.62 -20.32
C GLY A 172 -4.69 -0.16 -19.47
N PHE A 173 -5.14 -0.74 -18.36
CA PHE A 173 -4.32 -1.61 -17.53
C PHE A 173 -4.05 -2.94 -18.24
N ASP A 174 -2.79 -3.38 -18.25
CA ASP A 174 -2.37 -4.61 -18.94
C ASP A 174 -2.71 -5.87 -18.12
N THR A 175 -3.97 -6.31 -18.20
CA THR A 175 -4.45 -7.51 -17.52
C THR A 175 -3.78 -8.78 -18.03
N GLU A 176 -3.38 -8.84 -19.32
CA GLU A 176 -2.66 -9.99 -19.88
C GLU A 176 -1.24 -10.08 -19.32
N ALA A 177 -0.55 -8.93 -19.10
CA ALA A 177 0.75 -8.92 -18.46
C ALA A 177 0.67 -9.39 -17.00
N LEU A 178 -0.37 -9.00 -16.25
CA LEU A 178 -0.63 -9.54 -14.91
C LEU A 178 -0.81 -11.07 -14.94
N LYS A 179 -1.62 -11.57 -15.84
CA LYS A 179 -1.86 -13.01 -16.03
C LYS A 179 -0.56 -13.76 -16.35
N ALA A 180 0.25 -13.23 -17.27
CA ALA A 180 1.54 -13.79 -17.65
C ALA A 180 2.51 -13.81 -16.44
N ALA A 181 2.63 -12.72 -15.69
CA ALA A 181 3.49 -12.62 -14.53
C ALA A 181 3.14 -13.66 -13.44
N LEU A 182 1.83 -13.89 -13.21
CA LEU A 182 1.35 -14.93 -12.30
C LEU A 182 1.72 -16.35 -12.79
N ALA A 183 1.60 -16.61 -14.09
CA ALA A 183 1.92 -17.91 -14.69
C ALA A 183 3.44 -18.19 -14.68
N GLU A 184 4.25 -17.18 -14.92
CA GLU A 184 5.72 -17.30 -14.93
C GLU A 184 6.34 -17.45 -13.53
N SER A 185 5.70 -16.94 -12.50
CA SER A 185 6.18 -17.11 -11.13
C SER A 185 6.14 -18.58 -10.74
N LYS A 186 7.28 -19.13 -10.30
CA LYS A 186 7.42 -20.55 -9.96
C LYS A 186 6.90 -20.89 -8.57
N SER A 187 6.72 -19.90 -7.70
CA SER A 187 6.17 -20.09 -6.37
C SER A 187 4.69 -20.47 -6.44
N GLN A 188 4.24 -21.44 -5.65
CA GLN A 188 2.84 -21.73 -5.45
C GLN A 188 2.12 -20.59 -4.69
N LYS A 189 2.84 -19.90 -3.80
CA LYS A 189 2.36 -18.69 -3.13
C LYS A 189 2.58 -17.49 -4.06
N LYS A 190 1.49 -16.78 -4.38
CA LYS A 190 1.48 -15.58 -5.22
C LYS A 190 1.09 -14.38 -4.36
N VAL A 191 2.02 -13.49 -4.10
CA VAL A 191 1.72 -12.23 -3.43
C VAL A 191 1.66 -11.14 -4.50
N VAL A 192 0.51 -10.51 -4.66
CA VAL A 192 0.26 -9.46 -5.67
C VAL A 192 -0.09 -8.18 -4.98
N LEU A 193 0.56 -7.07 -5.34
CA LEU A 193 0.20 -5.73 -4.87
C LEU A 193 -0.43 -4.94 -6.02
N LEU A 194 -1.65 -4.44 -5.79
CA LEU A 194 -2.38 -3.57 -6.71
C LEU A 194 -2.76 -2.28 -5.99
N ASN A 195 -2.49 -1.15 -6.63
CA ASN A 195 -2.79 0.17 -6.09
C ASN A 195 -3.69 0.94 -7.07
N PHE A 196 -4.94 1.21 -6.66
CA PHE A 196 -5.91 1.98 -7.45
C PHE A 196 -6.71 2.94 -6.55
N PRO A 197 -6.77 4.24 -6.88
CA PRO A 197 -5.95 4.94 -7.88
C PRO A 197 -4.47 4.75 -7.64
N ASN A 198 -3.70 4.60 -8.72
CA ASN A 198 -2.29 4.25 -8.68
C ASN A 198 -1.39 5.46 -8.38
N ASN A 199 -0.38 5.26 -7.57
CA ASN A 199 0.75 6.16 -7.46
C ASN A 199 1.96 5.50 -8.16
N PRO A 200 2.57 6.12 -9.20
CA PRO A 200 2.53 7.57 -9.52
C PRO A 200 1.57 7.99 -10.66
N THR A 201 0.88 7.06 -11.32
CA THR A 201 0.20 7.35 -12.59
C THR A 201 -1.16 8.04 -12.44
N GLY A 202 -1.79 7.98 -11.27
CA GLY A 202 -3.15 8.43 -11.06
C GLY A 202 -4.24 7.52 -11.66
N TYR A 203 -3.84 6.44 -12.34
CA TYR A 203 -4.77 5.55 -13.03
C TYR A 203 -5.67 4.78 -12.08
N THR A 204 -6.94 4.71 -12.43
CA THR A 204 -7.94 3.87 -11.76
C THR A 204 -8.50 2.86 -12.76
N ALA A 205 -8.56 1.60 -12.37
CA ALA A 205 -9.09 0.54 -13.24
C ALA A 205 -10.55 0.83 -13.63
N THR A 206 -10.89 0.59 -14.88
CA THR A 206 -12.28 0.57 -15.34
C THR A 206 -13.04 -0.59 -14.69
N GLU A 207 -14.38 -0.54 -14.67
CA GLU A 207 -15.19 -1.68 -14.17
C GLU A 207 -14.87 -2.98 -14.93
N LYS A 208 -14.63 -2.91 -16.23
CA LYS A 208 -14.25 -4.06 -17.04
C LYS A 208 -12.91 -4.65 -16.59
N GLU A 209 -11.90 -3.82 -16.42
CA GLU A 209 -10.58 -4.24 -15.96
C GLU A 209 -10.63 -4.78 -14.52
N ALA A 210 -11.38 -4.14 -13.63
CA ALA A 210 -11.57 -4.61 -12.26
C ALA A 210 -12.19 -6.02 -12.20
N VAL A 211 -13.17 -6.29 -13.05
CA VAL A 211 -13.77 -7.64 -13.20
C VAL A 211 -12.75 -8.63 -13.74
N GLU A 212 -11.97 -8.23 -14.74
CA GLU A 212 -10.97 -9.09 -15.37
C GLU A 212 -9.80 -9.39 -14.41
N ILE A 213 -9.29 -8.40 -13.70
CA ILE A 213 -8.27 -8.57 -12.66
C ILE A 213 -8.77 -9.56 -11.58
N ALA A 214 -9.98 -9.38 -11.10
CA ALA A 214 -10.57 -10.28 -10.11
C ALA A 214 -10.71 -11.71 -10.64
N LYS A 215 -11.11 -11.86 -11.91
CA LYS A 215 -11.17 -13.16 -12.58
C LYS A 215 -9.80 -13.82 -12.69
N ILE A 216 -8.78 -13.10 -13.12
CA ILE A 216 -7.40 -13.60 -13.26
C ILE A 216 -6.87 -14.12 -11.93
N LEU A 217 -7.04 -13.35 -10.82
CA LEU A 217 -6.60 -13.76 -9.50
C LEU A 217 -7.39 -14.97 -8.97
N THR A 218 -8.71 -15.01 -9.24
CA THR A 218 -9.57 -16.14 -8.87
C THR A 218 -9.22 -17.40 -9.64
N ASP A 219 -8.98 -17.32 -10.94
CA ASP A 219 -8.56 -18.43 -11.79
C ASP A 219 -7.18 -18.96 -11.35
N CYS A 220 -6.25 -18.07 -11.01
CA CYS A 220 -4.95 -18.43 -10.46
C CYS A 220 -5.09 -19.23 -9.14
N ALA A 221 -5.98 -18.80 -8.26
CA ALA A 221 -6.27 -19.50 -7.01
C ALA A 221 -6.99 -20.86 -7.27
N ALA A 222 -7.92 -20.91 -8.20
CA ALA A 222 -8.63 -22.13 -8.60
C ALA A 222 -7.69 -23.18 -9.22
N ALA A 223 -6.61 -22.74 -9.84
CA ALA A 223 -5.54 -23.61 -10.33
C ALA A 223 -4.64 -24.21 -9.22
N GLY A 224 -4.96 -23.94 -7.93
CA GLY A 224 -4.27 -24.48 -6.75
C GLY A 224 -3.16 -23.59 -6.18
N ASN A 225 -2.95 -22.40 -6.73
CA ASN A 225 -2.02 -21.44 -6.14
C ASN A 225 -2.62 -20.78 -4.89
N LYS A 226 -1.77 -20.38 -3.96
CA LYS A 226 -2.14 -19.63 -2.75
C LYS A 226 -1.95 -18.13 -3.04
N VAL A 227 -3.03 -17.43 -3.32
CA VAL A 227 -3.01 -16.04 -3.75
C VAL A 227 -3.26 -15.11 -2.56
N VAL A 228 -2.36 -14.17 -2.34
CA VAL A 228 -2.52 -13.05 -1.42
C VAL A 228 -2.59 -11.77 -2.25
N ALA A 229 -3.76 -11.16 -2.33
CA ALA A 229 -3.99 -9.91 -3.04
C ALA A 229 -3.90 -8.75 -2.04
N LEU A 230 -2.81 -7.99 -2.07
CA LEU A 230 -2.61 -6.77 -1.31
C LEU A 230 -3.20 -5.61 -2.12
N LEU A 231 -4.24 -5.00 -1.59
CA LEU A 231 -4.98 -3.92 -2.24
C LEU A 231 -4.64 -2.62 -1.54
N ASP A 232 -3.71 -1.89 -2.13
CA ASP A 232 -3.29 -0.58 -1.63
C ASP A 232 -4.29 0.48 -2.10
N ASP A 233 -5.26 0.73 -1.24
CA ASP A 233 -6.33 1.69 -1.45
C ASP A 233 -5.99 3.07 -0.86
N ALA A 234 -4.72 3.48 -0.92
CA ALA A 234 -4.23 4.74 -0.37
C ALA A 234 -4.99 5.98 -0.88
N TYR A 235 -5.44 5.93 -2.13
CA TYR A 235 -6.16 7.02 -2.81
C TYR A 235 -7.64 6.67 -3.07
N PHE A 236 -8.12 5.59 -2.48
CA PHE A 236 -9.52 5.20 -2.58
C PHE A 236 -10.43 6.30 -2.01
N GLY A 237 -11.48 6.64 -2.77
CA GLY A 237 -12.36 7.77 -2.46
C GLY A 237 -12.07 9.05 -3.25
N LEU A 238 -10.89 9.16 -3.86
CA LEU A 238 -10.51 10.29 -4.73
C LEU A 238 -10.81 10.02 -6.22
N VAL A 239 -11.85 9.25 -6.48
CA VAL A 239 -12.28 8.86 -7.84
C VAL A 239 -13.40 9.78 -8.29
N TYR A 240 -13.19 10.49 -9.38
CA TYR A 240 -14.14 11.47 -9.93
C TYR A 240 -14.55 11.20 -11.39
N GLU A 241 -13.81 10.33 -12.09
CA GLU A 241 -14.12 10.00 -13.49
C GLU A 241 -15.30 9.02 -13.61
N GLU A 242 -16.00 9.08 -14.75
CA GLU A 242 -17.00 8.09 -15.13
C GLU A 242 -16.34 6.86 -15.78
N GLY A 243 -16.98 5.69 -15.68
CA GLY A 243 -16.51 4.46 -16.30
C GLY A 243 -15.41 3.70 -15.54
N VAL A 244 -14.84 4.29 -14.48
CA VAL A 244 -13.89 3.63 -13.59
C VAL A 244 -14.58 3.00 -12.40
N THR A 245 -13.94 1.98 -11.79
CA THR A 245 -14.50 1.32 -10.62
C THR A 245 -14.59 2.29 -9.44
N LYS A 246 -15.74 2.30 -8.77
CA LYS A 246 -16.01 3.14 -7.59
C LYS A 246 -15.92 2.38 -6.28
N GLU A 247 -15.84 1.07 -6.35
CA GLU A 247 -15.61 0.20 -5.21
C GLU A 247 -14.21 -0.42 -5.28
N SER A 248 -13.63 -0.71 -4.14
CA SER A 248 -12.35 -1.39 -4.04
C SER A 248 -12.40 -2.77 -4.70
N LEU A 249 -11.29 -3.21 -5.30
CA LEU A 249 -11.13 -4.59 -5.77
C LEU A 249 -11.39 -5.63 -4.65
N PHE A 250 -11.27 -5.24 -3.39
CA PHE A 250 -11.59 -6.06 -2.23
C PHE A 250 -12.99 -6.67 -2.32
N VAL A 251 -13.96 -5.91 -2.82
CA VAL A 251 -15.35 -6.34 -3.00
C VAL A 251 -15.48 -7.55 -3.94
N LYS A 252 -14.69 -7.54 -5.02
CA LYS A 252 -14.71 -8.58 -6.07
C LYS A 252 -13.92 -9.83 -5.66
N LEU A 253 -12.93 -9.66 -4.77
CA LEU A 253 -12.04 -10.74 -4.32
C LEU A 253 -12.50 -11.38 -3.03
N LEU A 254 -13.33 -10.68 -2.23
CA LEU A 254 -13.93 -11.23 -1.03
C LEU A 254 -14.74 -12.47 -1.39
N GLU A 255 -14.48 -13.58 -0.75
CA GLU A 255 -15.17 -14.86 -0.96
C GLU A 255 -14.98 -15.48 -2.36
N ALA A 256 -14.09 -14.97 -3.21
CA ALA A 256 -13.93 -15.43 -4.59
C ALA A 256 -13.43 -16.88 -4.67
N ASN A 257 -12.44 -17.26 -3.86
CA ASN A 257 -11.89 -18.61 -3.84
C ASN A 257 -11.28 -18.91 -2.45
N GLU A 258 -11.31 -20.17 -2.04
CA GLU A 258 -10.72 -20.65 -0.76
C GLU A 258 -9.19 -20.57 -0.70
N ASN A 259 -8.51 -20.42 -1.83
CA ASN A 259 -7.06 -20.22 -1.93
C ASN A 259 -6.69 -18.75 -2.17
N LEU A 260 -7.64 -17.82 -2.06
CA LEU A 260 -7.41 -16.39 -2.24
C LEU A 260 -7.73 -15.62 -0.96
N LEU A 261 -6.74 -14.91 -0.46
CA LEU A 261 -6.89 -13.94 0.62
C LEU A 261 -6.80 -12.52 0.05
N ALA A 262 -7.85 -11.75 0.22
CA ALA A 262 -7.86 -10.32 -0.07
C ALA A 262 -7.45 -9.53 1.17
N VAL A 263 -6.48 -8.65 1.04
CA VAL A 263 -5.99 -7.78 2.12
C VAL A 263 -6.15 -6.32 1.68
N LYS A 264 -7.13 -5.64 2.26
CA LYS A 264 -7.37 -4.22 2.01
C LYS A 264 -6.48 -3.39 2.94
N LEU A 265 -5.68 -2.53 2.35
CA LEU A 265 -4.78 -1.59 3.02
C LEU A 265 -5.29 -0.18 2.71
N ASP A 266 -5.89 0.50 3.68
CA ASP A 266 -6.51 1.80 3.46
C ASP A 266 -6.37 2.74 4.66
N GLY A 267 -6.87 3.96 4.53
CA GLY A 267 -6.83 4.93 5.61
C GLY A 267 -7.25 6.34 5.16
N PRO A 268 -7.50 7.23 6.11
CA PRO A 268 -8.00 8.58 5.84
C PRO A 268 -6.94 9.54 5.30
N THR A 269 -5.70 9.11 5.21
CA THR A 269 -4.52 9.96 5.01
C THR A 269 -4.65 10.95 3.85
N LYS A 270 -5.14 10.49 2.69
CA LYS A 270 -5.26 11.32 1.47
C LYS A 270 -6.67 11.88 1.33
N GLU A 271 -7.69 11.03 1.42
CA GLU A 271 -9.08 11.41 1.22
C GLU A 271 -9.58 12.44 2.22
N ASP A 272 -9.17 12.34 3.48
CA ASP A 272 -9.60 13.24 4.56
C ASP A 272 -8.55 14.32 4.89
N TYR A 273 -7.51 14.48 4.06
CA TYR A 273 -6.45 15.50 4.20
C TYR A 273 -5.71 15.47 5.56
N VAL A 274 -5.45 14.27 6.07
CA VAL A 274 -4.82 14.07 7.38
C VAL A 274 -3.47 13.35 7.30
N TRP A 275 -2.62 13.76 6.37
CA TRP A 275 -1.31 13.14 6.10
C TRP A 275 -0.45 12.97 7.35
N GLY A 276 -0.50 13.96 8.25
CA GLY A 276 0.29 14.01 9.49
C GLY A 276 -0.21 13.09 10.60
N PHE A 277 -1.47 12.65 10.58
CA PHE A 277 -2.06 11.86 11.67
C PHE A 277 -1.57 10.41 11.69
N ARG A 278 -1.02 9.93 10.58
CA ARG A 278 -0.43 8.60 10.48
C ARG A 278 -1.38 7.48 10.90
N VAL A 279 -2.60 7.49 10.40
CA VAL A 279 -3.61 6.45 10.64
C VAL A 279 -3.83 5.63 9.37
N GLY A 280 -3.79 4.32 9.51
CA GLY A 280 -4.08 3.36 8.46
C GLY A 280 -4.74 2.11 9.02
N PHE A 281 -5.22 1.26 8.14
CA PHE A 281 -5.94 0.04 8.50
C PHE A 281 -5.56 -1.11 7.58
N MET A 282 -5.61 -2.31 8.15
CA MET A 282 -5.49 -3.57 7.43
C MET A 282 -6.74 -4.41 7.69
N THR A 283 -7.41 -4.83 6.64
CA THR A 283 -8.65 -5.60 6.69
C THR A 283 -8.53 -6.85 5.80
N PHE A 284 -8.97 -7.99 6.31
CA PHE A 284 -8.85 -9.28 5.63
C PHE A 284 -10.21 -9.78 5.15
N GLY A 285 -10.24 -10.31 3.94
CA GLY A 285 -11.38 -10.97 3.35
C GLY A 285 -11.00 -12.34 2.79
N PHE A 286 -11.72 -13.36 3.21
CA PHE A 286 -11.44 -14.75 2.87
C PHE A 286 -12.73 -15.56 2.77
N LYS A 287 -12.82 -16.48 1.81
CA LYS A 287 -13.97 -17.37 1.67
C LYS A 287 -14.01 -18.38 2.83
N GLY A 288 -15.15 -18.43 3.53
CA GLY A 288 -15.34 -19.30 4.69
C GLY A 288 -14.81 -18.71 6.01
N ALA A 289 -14.45 -17.44 6.06
CA ALA A 289 -14.24 -16.73 7.33
C ALA A 289 -15.60 -16.58 8.03
N SER A 290 -15.80 -17.33 9.11
CA SER A 290 -16.96 -17.24 10.00
C SER A 290 -16.62 -16.43 11.25
#